data_c765395a4f0921d2e0be5a8c6552288d
#
_entry.id   c765395a4f0921d2e0be5a8c6552288d
#
_cell.length_a   1.000
_cell.length_b   1.000
_cell.length_c   1.000
_cell.angle_alpha   90.00
_cell.angle_beta   90.00
_cell.angle_gamma   90.00
#
_symmetry.space_group_name_H-M   'P 1'
#
loop_
_entity.id
_entity.type
_entity.pdbx_description
1 polymer ?
#
loop_
_entity_poly.entity_id
_entity_poly.type
_entity_poly.pdbx_seq_one_letter_code
_entity_poly.pdbx_strand_id
1 'polypeptide(L)'
;MRNVVFLHKNKDMTNNGFNNHEDNKQETQQKKDEQFMRKALAEAEAAGETGEIPIGAVIVCNDRIVSRAHNLTETLCDVTAHAEMQAITAAENFMGGKYLTDCTLYVTVEPCPMCAGAIGWAQIKRVVYGASDDKRGFHIYAPKALHPKAEVTAGVLEEECRTLMQEFFKGKR
;
A
#
# COMPACT_ATOMS: atom_id res chain seq x y z
N MET A 1 -60.42 -24.47 -30.58
CA MET A 1 -60.10 -23.61 -29.40
C MET A 1 -59.54 -24.53 -28.31
N ARG A 2 -58.21 -24.54 -28.16
CA ARG A 2 -57.54 -25.34 -27.11
C ARG A 2 -56.69 -24.40 -26.30
N ASN A 3 -57.05 -24.24 -25.01
CA ASN A 3 -56.32 -23.48 -24.02
C ASN A 3 -55.02 -24.21 -23.68
N VAL A 4 -53.87 -23.54 -23.90
CA VAL A 4 -52.56 -24.00 -23.42
C VAL A 4 -52.25 -23.22 -22.17
N VAL A 5 -52.19 -23.91 -21.02
CA VAL A 5 -51.75 -23.38 -19.73
C VAL A 5 -50.23 -23.50 -19.66
N PHE A 6 -49.51 -22.36 -19.59
CA PHE A 6 -48.07 -22.34 -19.33
C PHE A 6 -47.84 -22.38 -17.80
N LEU A 7 -47.26 -23.47 -17.35
CA LEU A 7 -46.72 -23.61 -16.00
C LEU A 7 -45.40 -22.83 -15.89
N HIS A 8 -45.42 -21.76 -15.12
CA HIS A 8 -44.20 -21.07 -14.69
C HIS A 8 -43.48 -21.98 -13.68
N LYS A 9 -42.31 -22.47 -14.04
CA LYS A 9 -41.36 -23.06 -13.10
C LYS A 9 -40.56 -21.93 -12.47
N ASN A 10 -40.82 -21.68 -11.20
CA ASN A 10 -39.93 -20.95 -10.33
C ASN A 10 -38.56 -21.65 -10.28
N LYS A 11 -37.52 -20.92 -10.70
CA LYS A 11 -36.13 -21.25 -10.43
C LYS A 11 -35.55 -20.11 -9.58
N ASP A 12 -35.93 -20.10 -8.31
CA ASP A 12 -35.17 -19.40 -7.27
C ASP A 12 -34.60 -20.48 -6.38
N MET A 13 -33.34 -20.82 -6.62
CA MET A 13 -32.48 -21.44 -5.60
C MET A 13 -31.02 -21.43 -6.11
N THR A 14 -30.13 -20.96 -5.23
CA THR A 14 -28.69 -21.14 -5.24
C THR A 14 -27.84 -20.09 -5.96
N ASN A 15 -27.63 -18.97 -5.29
CA ASN A 15 -26.39 -18.18 -5.48
C ASN A 15 -25.91 -17.49 -4.17
N ASN A 16 -26.22 -18.01 -2.99
CA ASN A 16 -25.83 -17.41 -1.71
C ASN A 16 -24.55 -18.03 -1.08
N GLY A 17 -23.95 -19.05 -1.68
CA GLY A 17 -22.78 -19.73 -1.09
C GLY A 17 -21.43 -19.18 -1.57
N PHE A 18 -21.36 -18.63 -2.77
CA PHE A 18 -20.10 -18.17 -3.36
C PHE A 18 -19.71 -16.76 -2.88
N ASN A 19 -20.67 -15.85 -2.69
CA ASN A 19 -20.40 -14.49 -2.22
C ASN A 19 -19.86 -14.45 -0.78
N ASN A 20 -20.36 -15.27 0.12
CA ASN A 20 -19.94 -15.26 1.53
C ASN A 20 -18.45 -15.65 1.75
N HIS A 21 -17.86 -16.45 0.87
CA HIS A 21 -16.44 -16.85 0.99
C HIS A 21 -15.48 -15.77 0.45
N GLU A 22 -15.85 -15.08 -0.61
CA GLU A 22 -15.06 -13.98 -1.18
C GLU A 22 -15.14 -12.75 -0.29
N ASP A 23 -16.32 -12.39 0.21
CA ASP A 23 -16.55 -11.28 1.13
C ASP A 23 -15.75 -11.46 2.43
N ASN A 24 -15.73 -12.66 3.00
CA ASN A 24 -14.94 -12.96 4.21
C ASN A 24 -13.43 -12.89 3.98
N LYS A 25 -12.96 -13.27 2.78
CA LYS A 25 -11.55 -13.20 2.42
C LYS A 25 -11.11 -11.74 2.19
N GLN A 26 -11.95 -10.93 1.56
CA GLN A 26 -11.70 -9.50 1.36
C GLN A 26 -11.68 -8.74 2.69
N GLU A 27 -12.62 -8.97 3.57
CA GLU A 27 -12.66 -8.37 4.92
C GLU A 27 -11.41 -8.75 5.74
N THR A 28 -10.95 -10.00 5.62
CA THR A 28 -9.73 -10.46 6.31
C THR A 28 -8.49 -9.76 5.75
N GLN A 29 -8.40 -9.56 4.41
CA GLN A 29 -7.28 -8.87 3.79
C GLN A 29 -7.28 -7.38 4.15
N GLN A 30 -8.43 -6.72 4.16
CA GLN A 30 -8.56 -5.32 4.57
C GLN A 30 -8.07 -5.11 6.02
N LYS A 31 -8.47 -5.95 6.95
CA LYS A 31 -8.01 -5.89 8.34
C LYS A 31 -6.49 -6.03 8.47
N LYS A 32 -5.88 -6.92 7.67
CA LYS A 32 -4.42 -7.05 7.60
C LYS A 32 -3.76 -5.79 7.04
N ASP A 33 -4.32 -5.24 5.98
CA ASP A 33 -3.79 -4.03 5.36
C ASP A 33 -3.83 -2.85 6.34
N GLU A 34 -4.92 -2.66 7.05
CA GLU A 34 -5.02 -1.63 8.08
C GLU A 34 -4.01 -1.86 9.23
N GLN A 35 -3.83 -3.11 9.66
CA GLN A 35 -2.85 -3.45 10.70
C GLN A 35 -1.42 -3.07 10.29
N PHE A 36 -1.00 -3.39 9.06
CA PHE A 36 0.33 -3.07 8.57
C PHE A 36 0.49 -1.59 8.24
N MET A 37 -0.57 -0.94 7.73
CA MET A 37 -0.56 0.51 7.51
C MET A 37 -0.39 1.29 8.82
N ARG A 38 -0.99 0.84 9.95
CA ARG A 38 -0.73 1.43 11.26
C ARG A 38 0.73 1.31 11.70
N LYS A 39 1.46 0.28 11.24
CA LYS A 39 2.91 0.18 11.49
C LYS A 39 3.70 1.17 10.63
N ALA A 40 3.26 1.41 9.39
CA ALA A 40 3.83 2.45 8.54
C ALA A 40 3.54 3.85 9.10
N LEU A 41 2.33 4.09 9.63
CA LEU A 41 1.99 5.35 10.31
C LEU A 41 2.88 5.62 11.53
N ALA A 42 3.16 4.61 12.35
CA ALA A 42 4.08 4.78 13.49
C ALA A 42 5.51 5.17 13.04
N GLU A 43 5.99 4.67 11.90
CA GLU A 43 7.26 5.10 11.30
C GLU A 43 7.15 6.55 10.78
N ALA A 44 6.02 6.94 10.19
CA ALA A 44 5.81 8.31 9.74
C ALA A 44 5.76 9.32 10.90
N GLU A 45 5.14 8.96 12.03
CA GLU A 45 5.14 9.76 13.24
C GLU A 45 6.57 9.97 13.76
N ALA A 46 7.37 8.91 13.82
CA ALA A 46 8.78 8.99 14.23
C ALA A 46 9.61 9.91 13.30
N ALA A 47 9.34 9.90 11.98
CA ALA A 47 9.95 10.85 11.05
C ALA A 47 9.59 12.30 11.42
N GLY A 48 8.31 12.57 11.66
CA GLY A 48 7.82 13.90 12.03
C GLY A 48 8.44 14.45 13.32
N GLU A 49 8.65 13.61 14.32
CA GLU A 49 9.31 13.96 15.58
C GLU A 49 10.76 14.45 15.40
N THR A 50 11.44 13.94 14.37
CA THR A 50 12.83 14.34 14.04
C THR A 50 12.91 15.47 13.01
N GLY A 51 11.76 16.01 12.58
CA GLY A 51 11.68 17.11 11.61
C GLY A 51 11.69 16.67 10.14
N GLU A 52 11.71 15.38 9.89
CA GLU A 52 11.58 14.78 8.57
C GLU A 52 10.13 14.86 8.06
N ILE A 53 9.93 14.81 6.75
CA ILE A 53 8.59 14.67 6.19
C ILE A 53 7.99 13.35 6.70
N PRO A 54 6.76 13.35 7.30
CA PRO A 54 6.19 12.20 7.98
C PRO A 54 5.67 11.16 6.99
N ILE A 55 6.60 10.46 6.37
CA ILE A 55 6.35 9.31 5.50
C ILE A 55 7.01 8.08 6.10
N GLY A 56 6.24 7.04 6.30
CA GLY A 56 6.70 5.76 6.83
C GLY A 56 6.34 4.62 5.90
N ALA A 57 7.19 3.60 5.92
CA ALA A 57 7.03 2.40 5.09
C ALA A 57 7.37 1.14 5.86
N VAL A 58 6.64 0.06 5.59
CA VAL A 58 6.99 -1.28 6.06
C VAL A 58 6.90 -2.27 4.90
N ILE A 59 7.82 -3.23 4.87
CA ILE A 59 7.75 -4.36 3.93
C ILE A 59 7.40 -5.63 4.70
N VAL A 60 6.40 -6.33 4.18
CA VAL A 60 5.84 -7.55 4.78
C VAL A 60 6.03 -8.71 3.81
N CYS A 61 6.56 -9.81 4.29
CA CYS A 61 6.71 -11.06 3.54
C CYS A 61 6.11 -12.20 4.37
N ASN A 62 5.18 -12.97 3.82
CA ASN A 62 4.50 -14.07 4.51
C ASN A 62 3.91 -13.64 5.87
N ASP A 63 3.14 -12.58 5.89
CA ASP A 63 2.51 -11.97 7.08
C ASP A 63 3.51 -11.51 8.17
N ARG A 64 4.80 -11.40 7.87
CA ARG A 64 5.84 -10.93 8.80
C ARG A 64 6.51 -9.67 8.26
N ILE A 65 6.65 -8.67 9.11
CA ILE A 65 7.40 -7.46 8.79
C ILE A 65 8.89 -7.83 8.68
N VAL A 66 9.48 -7.58 7.51
CA VAL A 66 10.91 -7.81 7.23
C VAL A 66 11.73 -6.51 7.27
N SER A 67 11.08 -5.36 7.05
CA SER A 67 11.72 -4.05 7.24
C SER A 67 10.71 -2.99 7.66
N ARG A 68 11.23 -1.96 8.34
CA ARG A 68 10.54 -0.71 8.69
C ARG A 68 11.45 0.44 8.41
N ALA A 69 10.92 1.52 7.89
CA ALA A 69 11.70 2.71 7.60
C ALA A 69 10.81 3.94 7.52
N HIS A 70 11.43 5.09 7.61
CA HIS A 70 10.80 6.39 7.40
C HIS A 70 11.73 7.30 6.61
N ASN A 71 11.21 8.46 6.22
CA ASN A 71 11.99 9.45 5.50
C ASN A 71 13.18 9.92 6.32
N LEU A 72 14.35 10.03 5.70
CA LEU A 72 15.62 10.45 6.30
C LEU A 72 16.37 11.46 5.41
N THR A 73 15.66 12.19 4.54
CA THR A 73 16.28 13.08 3.56
C THR A 73 17.08 14.22 4.20
N GLU A 74 16.58 14.79 5.28
CA GLU A 74 17.28 15.86 6.02
C GLU A 74 18.43 15.29 6.85
N THR A 75 18.16 14.22 7.60
CA THR A 75 19.15 13.58 8.49
C THR A 75 20.37 13.08 7.73
N LEU A 76 20.17 12.47 6.55
CA LEU A 76 21.26 11.92 5.73
C LEU A 76 21.79 12.92 4.70
N CYS A 77 21.17 14.11 4.56
CA CYS A 77 21.46 15.04 3.45
C CYS A 77 21.41 14.35 2.09
N ASP A 78 20.44 13.44 1.89
CA ASP A 78 20.28 12.62 0.70
C ASP A 78 18.84 12.71 0.19
N VAL A 79 18.66 13.31 -0.99
CA VAL A 79 17.36 13.48 -1.65
C VAL A 79 16.69 12.17 -2.03
N THR A 80 17.41 11.07 -2.00
CA THR A 80 16.89 9.73 -2.31
C THR A 80 16.50 8.93 -1.08
N ALA A 81 16.80 9.41 0.13
CA ALA A 81 16.55 8.71 1.39
C ALA A 81 15.06 8.73 1.80
N HIS A 82 14.18 8.44 0.85
CA HIS A 82 12.75 8.27 1.07
C HIS A 82 12.46 6.98 1.87
N ALA A 83 11.33 6.95 2.57
CA ALA A 83 10.90 5.80 3.39
C ALA A 83 10.94 4.48 2.60
N GLU A 84 10.43 4.50 1.36
CA GLU A 84 10.39 3.33 0.49
C GLU A 84 11.79 2.84 0.12
N MET A 85 12.72 3.75 -0.21
CA MET A 85 14.11 3.42 -0.55
C MET A 85 14.81 2.77 0.63
N GLN A 86 14.65 3.34 1.83
CA GLN A 86 15.20 2.78 3.07
C GLN A 86 14.60 1.40 3.37
N ALA A 87 13.28 1.25 3.22
CA ALA A 87 12.59 -0.02 3.47
C ALA A 87 13.04 -1.11 2.49
N ILE A 88 13.18 -0.80 1.20
CA ILE A 88 13.64 -1.73 0.16
C ILE A 88 15.06 -2.19 0.48
N THR A 89 15.99 -1.26 0.70
CA THR A 89 17.39 -1.60 1.01
C THR A 89 17.50 -2.49 2.26
N ALA A 90 16.74 -2.16 3.31
CA ALA A 90 16.74 -2.97 4.53
C ALA A 90 16.13 -4.36 4.31
N ALA A 91 15.05 -4.48 3.54
CA ALA A 91 14.41 -5.76 3.22
C ALA A 91 15.31 -6.66 2.36
N GLU A 92 15.95 -6.11 1.33
CA GLU A 92 16.90 -6.83 0.48
C GLU A 92 18.08 -7.37 1.28
N ASN A 93 18.62 -6.56 2.18
CA ASN A 93 19.68 -6.99 3.08
C ASN A 93 19.22 -8.09 4.04
N PHE A 94 18.04 -7.95 4.64
CA PHE A 94 17.46 -8.96 5.56
C PHE A 94 17.18 -10.28 4.85
N MET A 95 16.65 -10.23 3.63
CA MET A 95 16.29 -11.40 2.84
C MET A 95 17.50 -12.04 2.13
N GLY A 96 18.62 -11.33 2.07
CA GLY A 96 19.81 -11.79 1.35
C GLY A 96 19.64 -11.82 -0.16
N GLY A 97 18.78 -10.99 -0.74
CA GLY A 97 18.48 -10.98 -2.17
C GLY A 97 17.82 -9.67 -2.63
N LYS A 98 18.08 -9.28 -3.89
CA LYS A 98 17.61 -8.03 -4.50
C LYS A 98 16.17 -8.06 -5.02
N TYR A 99 15.49 -9.19 -4.99
CA TYR A 99 14.12 -9.32 -5.47
C TYR A 99 13.18 -9.66 -4.31
N LEU A 100 12.11 -8.88 -4.18
CA LEU A 100 11.12 -8.95 -3.12
C LEU A 100 9.76 -9.45 -3.66
N THR A 101 9.82 -10.50 -4.49
CA THR A 101 8.70 -11.00 -5.31
C THR A 101 7.50 -11.49 -4.51
N ASP A 102 7.70 -11.90 -3.25
CA ASP A 102 6.63 -12.37 -2.36
C ASP A 102 6.27 -11.37 -1.26
N CYS A 103 6.76 -10.13 -1.41
CA CYS A 103 6.58 -9.09 -0.41
C CYS A 103 5.50 -8.09 -0.81
N THR A 104 4.90 -7.46 0.20
CA THR A 104 4.01 -6.31 0.10
C THR A 104 4.67 -5.11 0.77
N LEU A 105 4.71 -3.98 0.06
CA LEU A 105 5.09 -2.69 0.62
C LEU A 105 3.83 -1.96 1.10
N TYR A 106 3.85 -1.48 2.33
CA TYR A 106 2.88 -0.54 2.89
C TYR A 106 3.57 0.80 3.10
N VAL A 107 3.01 1.87 2.58
CA VAL A 107 3.55 3.22 2.69
C VAL A 107 2.44 4.23 2.93
N THR A 108 2.68 5.20 3.80
CA THR A 108 1.63 6.15 4.22
C THR A 108 1.17 7.12 3.14
N VAL A 109 2.04 7.43 2.17
CA VAL A 109 1.73 8.30 1.03
C VAL A 109 2.08 7.57 -0.27
N GLU A 110 1.33 7.84 -1.32
CA GLU A 110 1.59 7.30 -2.65
C GLU A 110 3.05 7.50 -3.08
N PRO A 111 3.76 6.45 -3.52
CA PRO A 111 5.15 6.57 -3.96
C PRO A 111 5.36 7.59 -5.07
N CYS A 112 6.44 8.35 -4.99
CA CYS A 112 6.86 9.21 -6.09
C CYS A 112 7.46 8.38 -7.26
N PRO A 113 7.69 8.97 -8.45
CA PRO A 113 8.26 8.25 -9.61
C PRO A 113 9.59 7.55 -9.34
N MET A 114 10.48 8.13 -8.52
CA MET A 114 11.74 7.52 -8.13
C MET A 114 11.51 6.23 -7.34
N CYS A 115 10.68 6.29 -6.29
CA CYS A 115 10.37 5.14 -5.47
C CYS A 115 9.59 4.07 -6.24
N ALA A 116 8.64 4.47 -7.10
CA ALA A 116 7.91 3.54 -7.96
C ALA A 116 8.85 2.78 -8.91
N GLY A 117 9.88 3.44 -9.45
CA GLY A 117 10.94 2.79 -10.22
C GLY A 117 11.73 1.76 -9.40
N ALA A 118 12.14 2.12 -8.18
CA ALA A 118 12.83 1.20 -7.28
C ALA A 118 11.96 -0.01 -6.89
N ILE A 119 10.69 0.23 -6.57
CA ILE A 119 9.68 -0.81 -6.28
C ILE A 119 9.56 -1.79 -7.47
N GLY A 120 9.51 -1.24 -8.69
CA GLY A 120 9.45 -2.02 -9.93
C GLY A 120 10.70 -2.89 -10.14
N TRP A 121 11.90 -2.35 -9.90
CA TRP A 121 13.16 -3.09 -10.00
C TRP A 121 13.32 -4.15 -8.92
N ALA A 122 12.88 -3.87 -7.69
CA ALA A 122 12.84 -4.86 -6.61
C ALA A 122 11.78 -5.94 -6.83
N GLN A 123 10.92 -5.80 -7.85
CA GLN A 123 9.84 -6.72 -8.22
C GLN A 123 8.85 -6.99 -7.06
N ILE A 124 8.56 -5.98 -6.27
CA ILE A 124 7.59 -6.09 -5.17
C ILE A 124 6.23 -6.48 -5.74
N LYS A 125 5.65 -7.53 -5.16
CA LYS A 125 4.40 -8.13 -5.64
C LYS A 125 3.19 -7.22 -5.46
N ARG A 126 3.13 -6.50 -4.34
CA ARG A 126 1.99 -5.66 -4.00
C ARG A 126 2.42 -4.37 -3.33
N VAL A 127 1.78 -3.26 -3.72
CA VAL A 127 1.98 -1.94 -3.11
C VAL A 127 0.65 -1.49 -2.51
N VAL A 128 0.67 -1.14 -1.24
CA VAL A 128 -0.47 -0.61 -0.50
C VAL A 128 -0.10 0.77 0.01
N TYR A 129 -0.87 1.78 -0.36
CA TYR A 129 -0.61 3.13 0.16
C TYR A 129 -1.85 3.77 0.79
N GLY A 130 -1.60 4.71 1.71
CA GLY A 130 -2.63 5.47 2.40
C GLY A 130 -3.12 6.64 1.56
N ALA A 131 -2.55 7.81 1.75
CA ALA A 131 -2.94 9.03 1.05
C ALA A 131 -2.41 9.07 -0.39
N SER A 132 -3.25 9.46 -1.33
CA SER A 132 -2.83 9.76 -2.70
C SER A 132 -2.03 11.06 -2.75
N ASP A 133 -1.08 11.16 -3.69
CA ASP A 133 -0.31 12.37 -3.96
C ASP A 133 -0.68 12.93 -5.35
N ASP A 134 -1.63 13.87 -5.36
CA ASP A 134 -2.12 14.52 -6.58
C ASP A 134 -1.08 15.44 -7.26
N LYS A 135 0.10 15.62 -6.65
CA LYS A 135 1.14 16.51 -7.18
C LYS A 135 2.35 15.74 -7.71
N ARG A 136 2.76 14.66 -7.06
CA ARG A 136 3.99 13.94 -7.35
C ARG A 136 3.83 12.41 -7.36
N GLY A 137 2.63 11.89 -7.19
CA GLY A 137 2.34 10.47 -7.21
C GLY A 137 2.74 9.79 -8.52
N PHE A 138 3.16 8.53 -8.43
CA PHE A 138 3.60 7.79 -9.61
C PHE A 138 2.47 7.61 -10.63
N HIS A 139 1.20 7.61 -10.20
CA HIS A 139 0.07 7.47 -11.11
C HIS A 139 0.00 8.56 -12.17
N ILE A 140 0.55 9.76 -11.86
CA ILE A 140 0.58 10.91 -12.78
C ILE A 140 1.79 10.83 -13.73
N TYR A 141 2.99 10.66 -13.16
CA TYR A 141 4.23 10.85 -13.91
C TYR A 141 4.91 9.56 -14.35
N ALA A 142 4.61 8.44 -13.72
CA ALA A 142 5.25 7.16 -13.99
C ALA A 142 4.29 5.96 -13.83
N PRO A 143 3.11 5.97 -14.47
CA PRO A 143 2.06 4.97 -14.27
C PRO A 143 2.48 3.54 -14.67
N LYS A 144 3.60 3.39 -15.34
CA LYS A 144 4.17 2.10 -15.76
C LYS A 144 5.48 1.75 -15.05
N ALA A 145 5.85 2.49 -13.99
CA ALA A 145 7.11 2.26 -13.28
C ALA A 145 7.12 0.97 -12.46
N LEU A 146 5.96 0.57 -11.94
CA LEU A 146 5.84 -0.67 -11.19
C LEU A 146 5.99 -1.90 -12.10
N HIS A 147 6.38 -3.03 -11.50
CA HIS A 147 6.41 -4.29 -12.25
C HIS A 147 5.03 -4.61 -12.83
N PRO A 148 4.92 -5.10 -14.10
CA PRO A 148 3.62 -5.31 -14.77
C PRO A 148 2.65 -6.25 -14.04
N LYS A 149 3.14 -7.10 -13.15
CA LYS A 149 2.34 -8.01 -12.33
C LYS A 149 2.10 -7.49 -10.90
N ALA A 150 2.57 -6.28 -10.57
CA ALA A 150 2.37 -5.72 -9.25
C ALA A 150 0.89 -5.34 -9.04
N GLU A 151 0.37 -5.69 -7.89
CA GLU A 151 -0.95 -5.29 -7.44
C GLU A 151 -0.86 -3.98 -6.66
N VAL A 152 -1.82 -3.08 -6.84
CA VAL A 152 -1.87 -1.80 -6.13
C VAL A 152 -3.18 -1.68 -5.37
N THR A 153 -3.09 -1.32 -4.10
CA THR A 153 -4.25 -0.97 -3.25
C THR A 153 -4.03 0.42 -2.68
N ALA A 154 -4.95 1.33 -2.97
CA ALA A 154 -4.91 2.71 -2.51
C ALA A 154 -5.92 2.96 -1.38
N GLY A 155 -5.71 4.00 -0.58
CA GLY A 155 -6.72 4.53 0.34
C GLY A 155 -6.82 3.78 1.67
N VAL A 156 -5.84 2.97 2.04
CA VAL A 156 -5.84 2.27 3.34
C VAL A 156 -5.45 3.24 4.46
N LEU A 157 -6.38 3.54 5.37
CA LEU A 157 -6.26 4.58 6.40
C LEU A 157 -5.90 5.95 5.79
N GLU A 158 -6.54 6.29 4.67
CA GLU A 158 -6.22 7.49 3.88
C GLU A 158 -6.29 8.76 4.71
N GLU A 159 -7.35 8.93 5.50
CA GLU A 159 -7.56 10.15 6.29
C GLU A 159 -6.52 10.33 7.38
N GLU A 160 -6.14 9.25 8.07
CA GLU A 160 -5.06 9.29 9.08
C GLU A 160 -3.72 9.68 8.43
N CYS A 161 -3.40 9.06 7.29
CA CYS A 161 -2.18 9.36 6.55
C CYS A 161 -2.15 10.80 6.03
N ARG A 162 -3.26 11.27 5.49
CA ARG A 162 -3.45 12.64 4.98
C ARG A 162 -3.33 13.69 6.10
N THR A 163 -3.97 13.43 7.23
CA THR A 163 -3.98 14.33 8.37
C THR A 163 -2.58 14.53 8.92
N LEU A 164 -1.81 13.45 9.11
CA LEU A 164 -0.43 13.53 9.59
C LEU A 164 0.44 14.42 8.69
N MET A 165 0.34 14.28 7.37
CA MET A 165 1.04 15.13 6.41
C MET A 165 0.60 16.59 6.50
N GLN A 166 -0.70 16.86 6.61
CA GLN A 166 -1.23 18.22 6.68
C GLN A 166 -0.81 18.94 7.96
N GLU A 167 -0.83 18.28 9.10
CA GLU A 167 -0.42 18.83 10.39
C GLU A 167 1.05 19.22 10.39
N PHE A 168 1.91 18.37 9.86
CA PHE A 168 3.32 18.67 9.71
C PHE A 168 3.58 19.96 8.92
N PHE A 169 2.93 20.12 7.77
CA PHE A 169 3.12 21.32 6.96
C PHE A 169 2.43 22.58 7.51
N LYS A 170 1.36 22.43 8.32
CA LYS A 170 0.78 23.58 9.05
C LYS A 170 1.73 24.13 10.09
N GLY A 171 2.47 23.26 10.77
CA GLY A 171 3.44 23.65 11.78
C GLY A 171 4.71 24.34 11.24
N LYS A 172 4.96 24.24 9.91
CA LYS A 172 6.12 24.86 9.23
C LYS A 172 5.81 26.17 8.51
N ARG A 173 4.57 26.66 8.55
CA ARG A 173 4.16 27.97 8.02
C ARG A 173 4.08 28.99 9.13
#